data_b6d41bf41a107ab1ecaa1da93fe2d18f
#
_entry.id   b6d41bf41a107ab1ecaa1da93fe2d18f
#
_cell.length_a   1.000
_cell.length_b   1.000
_cell.length_c   1.000
_cell.angle_alpha   90.00
_cell.angle_beta   90.00
_cell.angle_gamma   90.00
#
_symmetry.space_group_name_H-M   'P 1'
#
loop_
_entity.id
_entity.type
_entity.pdbx_description
1 polymer ?
#
loop_
_entity_poly.entity_id
_entity_poly.type
_entity_poly.pdbx_seq_one_letter_code
_entity_poly.pdbx_strand_id
1 'polypeptide(L)'
;WYVVHTYSGYENKVANDLIKTVENNGMGDLIQDVTVPIEEIVEIRNGKPHTIQHKLFPGYVLVKMIKTTETWYIVRNTRGVTGFVGPGSEPIPLTDEEFERMTSCQGTIRIDLEPGDAVRIKTGSVENAIGTVEEINAEEHKVKVSIEVLSRKTTVEYDISEVERL
;
A
#
# COMPACT_ATOMS: atom_id res chain seq x y z
N TRP A 1 -8.55 2.20 -17.76
CA TRP A 1 -7.89 3.06 -16.79
C TRP A 1 -6.76 3.86 -17.43
N TYR A 2 -6.61 5.11 -17.02
CA TYR A 2 -5.56 6.03 -17.49
C TYR A 2 -4.77 6.57 -16.30
N VAL A 3 -3.49 6.84 -16.51
CA VAL A 3 -2.62 7.42 -15.50
C VAL A 3 -2.51 8.93 -15.72
N VAL A 4 -2.80 9.66 -14.67
CA VAL A 4 -2.71 11.12 -14.63
C VAL A 4 -1.57 11.53 -13.71
N HIS A 5 -0.69 12.40 -14.19
CA HIS A 5 0.38 12.97 -13.39
C HIS A 5 -0.09 14.24 -12.68
N THR A 6 0.19 14.32 -11.39
CA THR A 6 -0.15 15.46 -10.53
C THR A 6 1.09 15.98 -9.80
N TYR A 7 0.96 17.12 -9.18
CA TYR A 7 1.97 17.57 -8.22
C TYR A 7 1.98 16.65 -7.00
N SER A 8 3.16 16.36 -6.48
CA SER A 8 3.30 15.53 -5.28
C SER A 8 2.57 16.17 -4.09
N GLY A 9 1.77 15.37 -3.41
CA GLY A 9 0.91 15.81 -2.30
C GLY A 9 -0.49 16.28 -2.71
N TYR A 10 -0.77 16.41 -4.00
CA TYR A 10 -2.07 16.84 -4.53
C TYR A 10 -2.97 15.71 -5.00
N GLU A 11 -2.54 14.47 -4.91
CA GLU A 11 -3.23 13.30 -5.46
C GLU A 11 -4.67 13.17 -4.94
N ASN A 12 -4.85 13.22 -3.62
CA ASN A 12 -6.18 13.13 -3.00
C ASN A 12 -7.05 14.33 -3.36
N LYS A 13 -6.46 15.51 -3.40
CA LYS A 13 -7.17 16.74 -3.78
C LYS A 13 -7.62 16.68 -5.23
N VAL A 14 -6.76 16.26 -6.13
CA VAL A 14 -7.08 16.07 -7.55
C VAL A 14 -8.20 15.05 -7.71
N ALA A 15 -8.12 13.91 -7.03
CA ALA A 15 -9.17 12.89 -7.07
C ALA A 15 -10.52 13.45 -6.62
N ASN A 16 -10.57 14.16 -5.50
CA ASN A 16 -11.81 14.77 -4.99
C ASN A 16 -12.34 15.87 -5.89
N ASP A 17 -11.50 16.75 -6.39
CA ASP A 17 -11.88 17.84 -7.28
C ASP A 17 -12.39 17.30 -8.62
N LEU A 18 -11.77 16.24 -9.13
CA LEU A 18 -12.21 15.58 -10.35
C LEU A 18 -13.58 14.91 -10.18
N ILE A 19 -13.80 14.20 -9.08
CA ILE A 19 -15.10 13.58 -8.76
C ILE A 19 -16.19 14.64 -8.70
N LYS A 20 -15.94 15.76 -8.01
CA LYS A 20 -16.89 16.88 -7.93
C LYS A 20 -17.18 17.51 -9.29
N THR A 21 -16.17 17.68 -10.12
CA THR A 21 -16.32 18.21 -11.48
C THR A 21 -17.16 17.28 -12.34
N VAL A 22 -16.95 15.98 -12.24
CA VAL A 22 -17.73 14.96 -12.93
C VAL A 22 -19.20 15.00 -12.52
N GLU A 23 -19.47 15.08 -11.22
CA GLU A 23 -20.83 15.20 -10.69
C GLU A 23 -21.52 16.48 -11.15
N ASN A 24 -20.83 17.62 -11.09
CA ASN A 24 -21.37 18.92 -11.49
C ASN A 24 -21.70 19.00 -12.99
N ASN A 25 -20.93 18.31 -13.83
CA ASN A 25 -21.14 18.30 -15.28
C ASN A 25 -21.98 17.11 -15.76
N GLY A 26 -22.40 16.22 -14.87
CA GLY A 26 -23.18 15.02 -15.22
C GLY A 26 -22.41 14.03 -16.10
N MET A 27 -21.09 13.97 -15.98
CA MET A 27 -20.20 13.14 -16.80
C MET A 27 -19.85 11.79 -16.16
N GLY A 28 -20.61 11.32 -15.19
CA GLY A 28 -20.38 10.05 -14.51
C GLY A 28 -20.37 8.83 -15.43
N ASP A 29 -21.02 8.90 -16.58
CA ASP A 29 -21.00 7.84 -17.61
C ASP A 29 -19.67 7.78 -18.36
N LEU A 30 -18.98 8.91 -18.49
CA LEU A 30 -17.70 9.03 -19.19
C LEU A 30 -16.51 8.83 -18.24
N ILE A 31 -16.55 9.42 -17.05
CA ILE A 31 -15.56 9.25 -16.01
C ILE A 31 -16.21 8.44 -14.88
N GLN A 32 -15.91 7.15 -14.83
CA GLN A 32 -16.61 6.20 -13.97
C GLN A 32 -15.98 6.10 -12.57
N ASP A 33 -14.66 6.23 -12.48
CA ASP A 33 -13.95 6.08 -11.22
C ASP A 33 -12.63 6.86 -11.22
N VAL A 34 -12.19 7.26 -10.03
CA VAL A 34 -10.92 7.93 -9.80
C VAL A 34 -10.28 7.32 -8.54
N THR A 35 -9.08 6.79 -8.69
CA THR A 35 -8.38 6.08 -7.62
C THR A 35 -6.96 6.60 -7.46
N VAL A 36 -6.55 6.82 -6.23
CA VAL A 36 -5.15 7.08 -5.88
C VAL A 36 -4.48 5.76 -5.52
N PRO A 37 -3.39 5.35 -6.20
CA PRO A 37 -2.69 4.12 -5.85
C PRO A 37 -1.97 4.30 -4.52
N ILE A 38 -2.52 3.70 -3.47
CA ILE A 38 -1.97 3.69 -2.12
C ILE A 38 -1.74 2.26 -1.67
N GLU A 39 -0.70 2.07 -0.89
CA GLU A 39 -0.40 0.84 -0.18
C GLU A 39 -0.68 1.06 1.31
N GLU A 40 -1.43 0.18 1.92
CA GLU A 40 -1.56 0.14 3.36
C GLU A 40 -0.48 -0.79 3.93
N ILE A 41 0.46 -0.21 4.68
CA ILE A 41 1.53 -0.94 5.33
C ILE A 41 1.21 -1.00 6.82
N VAL A 42 1.20 -2.20 7.37
CA VAL A 42 1.13 -2.39 8.82
C VAL A 42 2.55 -2.49 9.36
N GLU A 43 2.99 -1.45 10.07
CA GLU A 43 4.22 -1.47 10.84
C GLU A 43 3.92 -1.87 12.28
N ILE A 44 4.71 -2.78 12.82
CA ILE A 44 4.66 -3.10 14.25
C ILE A 44 5.70 -2.26 14.97
N ARG A 45 5.23 -1.27 15.73
CA ARG A 45 6.06 -0.44 16.61
C ARG A 45 5.68 -0.70 18.05
N ASN A 46 6.67 -0.94 18.90
CA ASN A 46 6.46 -1.23 20.32
C ASN A 46 5.43 -2.35 20.60
N GLY A 47 5.38 -3.34 19.72
CA GLY A 47 4.43 -4.45 19.81
C GLY A 47 2.98 -4.11 19.45
N LYS A 48 2.73 -2.92 18.93
CA LYS A 48 1.40 -2.50 18.48
C LYS A 48 1.39 -2.35 16.95
N PRO A 49 0.36 -2.87 16.27
CA PRO A 49 0.21 -2.67 14.83
C PRO A 49 -0.19 -1.21 14.57
N HIS A 50 0.55 -0.55 13.69
CA HIS A 50 0.23 0.77 13.16
C HIS A 50 0.03 0.65 11.65
N THR A 51 -1.14 1.04 11.17
CA THR A 51 -1.41 1.10 9.73
C THR A 51 -0.92 2.42 9.18
N ILE A 52 0.02 2.36 8.25
CA ILE A 52 0.56 3.54 7.55
C ILE A 52 0.14 3.43 6.10
N GLN A 53 -0.47 4.51 5.58
CA GLN A 53 -0.75 4.62 4.15
C GLN A 53 0.48 5.16 3.43
N HIS A 54 1.02 4.36 2.54
CA HIS A 54 2.14 4.73 1.69
C HIS A 54 1.66 4.86 0.24
N LYS A 55 1.97 5.98 -0.40
CA LYS A 55 1.66 6.16 -1.82
C LYS A 55 2.64 5.34 -2.65
N LEU A 56 2.12 4.37 -3.40
CA LEU A 56 2.92 3.53 -4.30
C LEU A 56 3.57 4.35 -5.40
N PHE A 57 2.81 5.26 -5.96
CA PHE A 57 3.24 6.14 -7.05
C PHE A 57 2.91 7.59 -6.69
N PRO A 58 3.79 8.28 -5.93
CA PRO A 58 3.58 9.69 -5.60
C PRO A 58 3.47 10.54 -6.88
N GLY A 59 2.45 11.40 -6.94
CA GLY A 59 2.19 12.25 -8.09
C GLY A 59 1.41 11.59 -9.23
N TYR A 60 0.78 10.44 -8.99
CA TYR A 60 -0.05 9.74 -9.97
C TYR A 60 -1.45 9.46 -9.43
N VAL A 61 -2.42 9.59 -10.31
CA VAL A 61 -3.83 9.26 -10.06
C VAL A 61 -4.34 8.38 -11.20
N LEU A 62 -5.09 7.35 -10.86
CA LEU A 62 -5.73 6.46 -11.83
C LEU A 62 -7.15 6.91 -12.10
N VAL A 63 -7.51 7.07 -13.35
CA VAL A 63 -8.85 7.48 -13.78
C VAL A 63 -9.44 6.46 -14.73
N LYS A 64 -10.61 5.93 -14.37
CA LYS A 64 -11.39 5.06 -15.24
C LYS A 64 -12.35 5.93 -16.05
N MET A 65 -12.03 6.14 -17.33
CA MET A 65 -12.80 6.99 -18.20
C MET A 65 -12.85 6.46 -19.63
N ILE A 66 -13.82 6.95 -20.39
CA ILE A 66 -13.84 6.83 -21.83
C ILE A 66 -13.10 8.04 -22.40
N LYS A 67 -12.02 7.80 -23.17
CA LYS A 67 -11.22 8.86 -23.76
C LYS A 67 -12.04 9.64 -24.80
N THR A 68 -12.40 10.87 -24.46
CA THR A 68 -13.02 11.83 -25.35
C THR A 68 -12.30 13.17 -25.21
N THR A 69 -12.52 14.09 -26.15
CA THR A 69 -11.97 15.44 -26.05
C THR A 69 -12.45 16.15 -24.78
N GLU A 70 -13.69 15.93 -24.38
CA GLU A 70 -14.28 16.51 -23.18
C GLU A 70 -13.66 15.95 -21.90
N THR A 71 -13.51 14.62 -21.78
CA THR A 71 -12.89 13.97 -20.62
C THR A 71 -11.43 14.35 -20.47
N TRP A 72 -10.70 14.36 -21.57
CA TRP A 72 -9.32 14.80 -21.61
C TRP A 72 -9.17 16.24 -21.13
N TYR A 73 -10.04 17.15 -21.62
CA TYR A 73 -10.02 18.56 -21.23
C TYR A 73 -10.32 18.76 -19.74
N ILE A 74 -11.34 18.08 -19.23
CA ILE A 74 -11.74 18.17 -17.82
C ILE A 74 -10.64 17.68 -16.89
N VAL A 75 -10.07 16.51 -17.17
CA VAL A 75 -9.01 15.94 -16.35
C VAL A 75 -7.77 16.81 -16.38
N ARG A 76 -7.36 17.26 -17.55
CA ARG A 76 -6.18 18.12 -17.70
C ARG A 76 -6.31 19.48 -17.03
N ASN A 77 -7.50 20.04 -17.02
CA ASN A 77 -7.76 21.36 -16.39
C ASN A 77 -8.07 21.27 -14.90
N THR A 78 -8.12 20.08 -14.32
CA THR A 78 -8.28 19.92 -12.88
C THR A 78 -7.06 20.49 -12.17
N ARG A 79 -7.28 21.29 -11.16
CA ARG A 79 -6.20 21.94 -10.40
C ARG A 79 -5.30 20.90 -9.72
N GLY A 80 -4.01 20.98 -9.98
CA GLY A 80 -3.00 20.07 -9.47
C GLY A 80 -2.58 18.98 -10.46
N VAL A 81 -3.30 18.84 -11.58
CA VAL A 81 -2.92 17.93 -12.67
C VAL A 81 -1.88 18.61 -13.56
N THR A 82 -0.77 17.91 -13.81
CA THR A 82 0.28 18.35 -14.74
C THR A 82 0.03 17.85 -16.17
N GLY A 83 -0.65 16.73 -16.33
CA GLY A 83 -0.99 16.12 -17.60
C GLY A 83 -1.18 14.61 -17.52
N PHE A 84 -1.45 14.00 -18.64
CA PHE A 84 -1.48 12.54 -18.75
C PHE A 84 -0.07 11.96 -18.93
N VAL A 85 0.13 10.74 -18.45
CA VAL A 85 1.34 9.98 -18.69
C VAL A 85 1.27 9.39 -20.08
N GLY A 86 2.24 9.73 -20.91
CA GLY A 86 2.35 9.25 -22.29
C GLY A 86 3.12 10.21 -23.19
N PRO A 87 3.54 9.76 -24.38
CA PRO A 87 4.21 10.62 -25.35
C PRO A 87 3.27 11.73 -25.83
N GLY A 88 3.75 12.97 -25.83
CA GLY A 88 2.96 14.14 -26.26
C GLY A 88 1.77 14.49 -25.38
N SER A 89 1.77 14.09 -24.11
CA SER A 89 0.63 14.24 -23.16
C SER A 89 -0.66 13.52 -23.62
N GLU A 90 -0.55 12.56 -24.51
CA GLU A 90 -1.66 11.69 -24.85
C GLU A 90 -1.83 10.58 -23.81
N PRO A 91 -3.06 10.33 -23.32
CA PRO A 91 -3.29 9.28 -22.35
C PRO A 91 -3.11 7.90 -22.99
N ILE A 92 -2.32 7.04 -22.33
CA ILE A 92 -2.15 5.64 -22.69
C ILE A 92 -3.03 4.82 -21.75
N PRO A 93 -3.94 3.98 -22.26
CA PRO A 93 -4.77 3.12 -21.43
C PRO A 93 -3.92 2.06 -20.72
N LEU A 94 -4.18 1.85 -19.44
CA LEU A 94 -3.63 0.74 -18.69
C LEU A 94 -4.37 -0.55 -19.05
N THR A 95 -3.64 -1.66 -19.11
CA THR A 95 -4.25 -2.98 -19.13
C THR A 95 -4.80 -3.33 -17.75
N ASP A 96 -5.75 -4.28 -17.71
CA ASP A 96 -6.29 -4.75 -16.42
C ASP A 96 -5.20 -5.32 -15.52
N GLU A 97 -4.22 -6.01 -16.10
CA GLU A 97 -3.06 -6.54 -15.36
C GLU A 97 -2.18 -5.42 -14.77
N GLU A 98 -1.93 -4.36 -15.51
CA GLU A 98 -1.16 -3.21 -15.03
C GLU A 98 -1.91 -2.48 -13.89
N PHE A 99 -3.22 -2.31 -14.05
CA PHE A 99 -4.06 -1.73 -13.00
C PHE A 99 -4.06 -2.59 -11.73
N GLU A 100 -4.21 -3.89 -11.85
CA GLU A 100 -4.14 -4.80 -10.72
C GLU A 100 -2.78 -4.75 -10.02
N ARG A 101 -1.69 -4.71 -10.75
CA ARG A 101 -0.34 -4.56 -10.18
C ARG A 101 -0.19 -3.25 -9.40
N MET A 102 -0.76 -2.16 -9.89
CA MET A 102 -0.70 -0.86 -9.23
C MET A 102 -1.60 -0.75 -8.00
N THR A 103 -2.65 -1.55 -7.91
CA THR A 103 -3.65 -1.48 -6.85
C THR A 103 -3.65 -2.67 -5.89
N SER A 104 -3.06 -3.80 -6.26
CA SER A 104 -3.09 -5.05 -5.49
C SER A 104 -2.12 -5.12 -4.32
N CYS A 105 -1.31 -4.09 -4.10
CA CYS A 105 -0.44 -4.02 -2.92
C CYS A 105 -1.21 -3.62 -1.65
N GLN A 106 -2.40 -4.16 -1.46
CA GLN A 106 -3.15 -4.00 -0.23
C GLN A 106 -2.60 -4.96 0.82
N GLY A 107 -1.99 -4.38 1.85
CA GLY A 107 -1.65 -5.13 3.03
C GLY A 107 -0.28 -5.80 3.05
N THR A 108 0.72 -5.22 2.40
CA THR A 108 2.10 -5.65 2.66
C THR A 108 2.48 -5.29 4.08
N ILE A 109 2.58 -6.29 4.92
CA ILE A 109 3.13 -6.10 6.26
C ILE A 109 4.63 -5.95 6.10
N ARG A 110 5.14 -4.76 6.39
CA ARG A 110 6.57 -4.60 6.64
C ARG A 110 6.88 -5.18 8.01
N ILE A 111 7.53 -6.31 7.98
CA ILE A 111 8.04 -6.94 9.17
C ILE A 111 9.47 -6.45 9.33
N ASP A 112 9.73 -5.70 10.40
CA ASP A 112 11.08 -5.24 10.75
C ASP A 112 11.93 -6.37 11.36
N LEU A 113 11.60 -7.61 11.07
CA LEU A 113 12.29 -8.80 11.52
C LEU A 113 12.91 -9.52 10.31
N GLU A 114 14.13 -9.92 10.47
CA GLU A 114 14.84 -10.75 9.51
C GLU A 114 15.18 -12.12 10.12
N PRO A 115 15.27 -13.19 9.33
CA PRO A 115 15.79 -14.46 9.81
C PRO A 115 17.19 -14.28 10.40
N GLY A 116 17.36 -14.70 11.65
CA GLY A 116 18.60 -14.52 12.41
C GLY A 116 18.58 -13.39 13.43
N ASP A 117 17.53 -12.57 13.45
CA ASP A 117 17.37 -11.52 14.44
C ASP A 117 17.03 -12.07 15.83
N ALA A 118 17.60 -11.45 16.87
CA ALA A 118 17.22 -11.73 18.23
C ALA A 118 15.93 -10.99 18.60
N VAL A 119 14.97 -11.72 19.12
CA VAL A 119 13.65 -11.20 19.53
C VAL A 119 13.31 -11.59 20.95
N ARG A 120 12.51 -10.76 21.61
CA ARG A 120 11.93 -11.02 22.91
C ARG A 120 10.47 -11.42 22.75
N ILE A 121 10.07 -12.48 23.43
CA ILE A 121 8.68 -12.94 23.45
C ILE A 121 7.92 -12.18 24.52
N LYS A 122 6.77 -11.60 24.15
CA LYS A 122 5.94 -10.76 25.05
C LYS A 122 4.85 -11.53 25.76
N THR A 123 4.44 -12.66 25.21
CA THR A 123 3.27 -13.41 25.70
C THR A 123 3.56 -14.89 25.85
N GLY A 124 2.76 -15.55 26.65
CA GLY A 124 2.79 -17.01 26.81
C GLY A 124 3.64 -17.50 27.98
N SER A 125 3.87 -18.81 27.96
CA SER A 125 4.60 -19.51 29.05
C SER A 125 6.09 -19.16 29.15
N VAL A 126 6.60 -18.48 28.12
CA VAL A 126 8.02 -18.08 28.01
C VAL A 126 8.16 -16.56 27.82
N GLU A 127 7.28 -15.81 28.47
CA GLU A 127 7.33 -14.34 28.49
C GLU A 127 8.72 -13.85 28.89
N ASN A 128 9.24 -12.87 28.18
CA ASN A 128 10.60 -12.34 28.32
C ASN A 128 11.74 -13.28 27.90
N ALA A 129 11.46 -14.45 27.32
CA ALA A 129 12.51 -15.27 26.73
C ALA A 129 13.07 -14.60 25.47
N ILE A 130 14.36 -14.76 25.29
CA ILE A 130 15.05 -14.31 24.08
C ILE A 130 15.17 -15.50 23.13
N GLY A 131 14.73 -15.30 21.91
CA GLY A 131 14.84 -16.28 20.84
C GLY A 131 15.46 -15.69 19.58
N THR A 132 15.75 -16.56 18.63
CA THR A 132 16.25 -16.16 17.31
C THR A 132 15.20 -16.50 16.26
N VAL A 133 14.91 -15.57 15.36
CA VAL A 133 13.98 -15.79 14.26
C VAL A 133 14.58 -16.77 13.27
N GLU A 134 13.90 -17.88 12.98
CA GLU A 134 14.31 -18.86 11.98
C GLU A 134 13.60 -18.66 10.65
N GLU A 135 12.30 -18.40 10.69
CA GLU A 135 11.46 -18.22 9.51
C GLU A 135 10.36 -17.21 9.79
N ILE A 136 10.01 -16.44 8.77
CA ILE A 136 8.93 -15.43 8.83
C ILE A 136 7.90 -15.76 7.75
N ASN A 137 6.66 -15.98 8.18
CA ASN A 137 5.53 -16.13 7.26
C ASN A 137 4.70 -14.84 7.24
N ALA A 138 4.96 -14.03 6.22
CA ALA A 138 4.27 -12.75 6.06
C ALA A 138 2.77 -12.91 5.73
N GLU A 139 2.40 -14.00 5.08
CA GLU A 139 1.01 -14.24 4.67
C GLU A 139 0.11 -14.58 5.87
N GLU A 140 0.62 -15.33 6.81
CA GLU A 140 -0.10 -15.74 8.03
C GLU A 140 0.17 -14.84 9.24
N HIS A 141 1.01 -13.82 9.09
CA HIS A 141 1.45 -12.93 10.18
C HIS A 141 2.17 -13.65 11.33
N LYS A 142 2.86 -14.72 11.00
CA LYS A 142 3.52 -15.60 11.97
C LYS A 142 5.02 -15.64 11.79
N VAL A 143 5.70 -15.86 12.89
CA VAL A 143 7.16 -15.99 12.93
C VAL A 143 7.54 -17.22 13.73
N LYS A 144 8.44 -18.02 13.16
CA LYS A 144 9.05 -19.15 13.90
C LYS A 144 10.30 -18.65 14.62
N VAL A 145 10.26 -18.74 15.92
CA VAL A 145 11.33 -18.32 16.80
C VAL A 145 11.94 -19.54 17.49
N SER A 146 13.25 -19.67 17.39
CA SER A 146 13.99 -20.68 18.13
C SER A 146 14.37 -20.13 19.49
N ILE A 147 13.84 -20.75 20.53
CA ILE A 147 14.14 -20.42 21.93
C ILE A 147 14.92 -21.56 22.58
N GLU A 148 15.84 -21.22 23.46
CA GLU A 148 16.56 -22.19 24.27
C GLU A 148 15.94 -22.24 25.68
N VAL A 149 15.26 -23.33 25.97
CA VAL A 149 14.67 -23.60 27.29
C VAL A 149 15.29 -24.86 27.86
N LEU A 150 15.83 -24.73 29.05
CA LEU A 150 16.46 -25.85 29.77
C LEU A 150 17.53 -26.60 28.93
N SER A 151 18.39 -25.87 28.25
CA SER A 151 19.44 -26.41 27.35
C SER A 151 18.91 -27.22 26.14
N ARG A 152 17.67 -26.98 25.76
CA ARG A 152 17.06 -27.53 24.55
C ARG A 152 16.59 -26.42 23.63
N LYS A 153 17.00 -26.45 22.39
CA LYS A 153 16.46 -25.60 21.32
C LYS A 153 15.08 -26.11 20.97
N THR A 154 14.10 -25.20 21.05
CA THR A 154 12.72 -25.49 20.66
C THR A 154 12.25 -24.37 19.74
N THR A 155 11.76 -24.71 18.56
CA THR A 155 11.16 -23.74 17.64
C THR A 155 9.67 -23.66 17.93
N VAL A 156 9.20 -22.46 18.20
CA VAL A 156 7.79 -22.16 18.46
C VAL A 156 7.31 -21.09 17.53
N GLU A 157 6.09 -21.22 17.07
CA GLU A 157 5.45 -20.25 16.19
C GLU A 157 4.66 -19.22 17.01
N TYR A 158 4.93 -17.95 16.75
CA TYR A 158 4.27 -16.81 17.40
C TYR A 158 3.69 -15.86 16.37
N ASP A 159 2.67 -15.12 16.76
CA ASP A 159 2.23 -13.97 15.97
C ASP A 159 3.31 -12.87 16.01
N ILE A 160 3.48 -12.17 14.89
CA ILE A 160 4.49 -11.10 14.77
C ILE A 160 4.27 -10.00 15.82
N SER A 161 3.03 -9.78 16.26
CA SER A 161 2.67 -8.86 17.33
C SER A 161 3.15 -9.30 18.73
N GLU A 162 3.43 -10.59 18.92
CA GLU A 162 3.83 -11.18 20.20
C GLU A 162 5.34 -11.19 20.43
N VAL A 163 6.11 -10.83 19.42
CA VAL A 163 7.56 -10.75 19.47
C VAL A 163 8.05 -9.32 19.27
N GLU A 164 9.13 -8.98 19.95
CA GLU A 164 9.78 -7.68 19.84
C GLU A 164 11.25 -7.83 19.50
N ARG A 165 11.70 -7.09 18.49
CA ARG A 165 13.12 -7.03 18.14
C ARG A 165 13.92 -6.39 19.27
N LEU A 166 15.06 -6.99 19.59
CA LEU A 166 16.00 -6.46 20.59
C LEU A 166 16.88 -5.36 20.03
#